data_acf101fb1ad2334ca029971b8d556904
#
_entry.id   acf101fb1ad2334ca029971b8d556904
#
_cell.length_a   1.000
_cell.length_b   1.000
_cell.length_c   1.000
_cell.angle_alpha   90.00
_cell.angle_beta   90.00
_cell.angle_gamma   90.00
#
_symmetry.space_group_name_H-M   'P 1'
#
loop_
_entity.id
_entity.type
_entity.pdbx_description
1 polymer ?
#
loop_
_entity_poly.entity_id
_entity_poly.type
_entity_poly.pdbx_seq_one_letter_code
_entity_poly.pdbx_strand_id
1 'polypeptide(L)'
;MADSLPGQAQIPYLSHFPADRSDQPLIDFASYSLNPDRFSTTAFKQAVNYILDRDGGHAFVIEDEMGYYPLRESLAAELAQRWIKTTPQNIQITSGSQQAIDICARALIRQGDCVMVQNPTYPGAVDAFKACGAKVIGLNFDHGTLIDELEKMLKIIQPKILYLMPNLQNPTTNSLSRLEKARIIGLAHRHDFWIIEDDYGSGLAYDSNTLHTMKEHDPDDRIIYVRSLSQIFASGMRLGYLVSPTRLIESFAGVKRIADISTSGLSQRIFDYYLRNRLWRKHLTGLKLAYHQQYQAAGKLLAESFGDRLSWQPADGAVWFWLQLNLSMTAAEFCTAAQNLGVLIENGDRYYIHAAPHNRIRLSLAPVKEADIAVGIKRLAELVSQ
;
A
#
# COMPACT_ATOMS: atom_id res chain seq x y z
N MET A 1 -1.19 -25.69 33.37
CA MET A 1 -1.31 -24.22 33.16
C MET A 1 -0.27 -23.85 32.14
N ALA A 2 -0.70 -23.67 30.89
CA ALA A 2 0.20 -23.23 29.83
C ALA A 2 0.15 -21.69 29.82
N ASP A 3 1.24 -21.07 30.23
CA ASP A 3 1.40 -19.62 30.18
C ASP A 3 1.29 -19.15 28.73
N SER A 4 0.23 -18.37 28.44
CA SER A 4 0.10 -17.66 27.19
C SER A 4 1.16 -16.56 27.13
N LEU A 5 2.05 -16.63 26.16
CA LEU A 5 3.00 -15.57 25.87
C LEU A 5 2.24 -14.27 25.58
N PRO A 6 2.61 -13.14 26.22
CA PRO A 6 1.99 -11.85 25.92
C PRO A 6 2.42 -11.41 24.50
N GLY A 7 1.45 -11.13 23.64
CA GLY A 7 1.71 -10.52 22.34
C GLY A 7 1.53 -11.39 21.11
N GLN A 8 0.79 -12.50 21.16
CA GLN A 8 0.28 -13.11 19.94
C GLN A 8 -0.80 -12.20 19.36
N ALA A 9 -0.36 -11.20 18.57
CA ALA A 9 -1.24 -10.62 17.57
C ALA A 9 -1.75 -11.78 16.73
N GLN A 10 -3.04 -12.07 16.78
CA GLN A 10 -3.67 -12.94 15.80
C GLN A 10 -3.40 -12.30 14.44
N ILE A 11 -2.49 -12.87 13.67
CA ILE A 11 -2.24 -12.48 12.30
C ILE A 11 -3.32 -13.16 11.47
N PRO A 12 -4.40 -12.45 11.06
CA PRO A 12 -5.50 -13.06 10.32
C PRO A 12 -5.10 -13.43 8.89
N TYR A 13 -3.86 -13.15 8.51
CA TYR A 13 -3.38 -13.18 7.13
C TYR A 13 -3.08 -14.57 6.56
N LEU A 14 -2.94 -15.60 7.39
CA LEU A 14 -2.48 -16.91 6.93
C LEU A 14 -3.46 -18.06 7.11
N SER A 15 -4.66 -17.81 7.66
CA SER A 15 -5.47 -18.93 8.11
C SER A 15 -6.65 -19.33 7.23
N HIS A 16 -6.90 -18.76 6.08
CA HIS A 16 -8.04 -19.23 5.28
C HIS A 16 -7.79 -19.13 3.78
N PHE A 17 -6.97 -20.03 3.25
CA PHE A 17 -7.41 -20.67 2.01
C PHE A 17 -8.45 -21.70 2.46
N PRO A 18 -9.73 -21.48 2.21
CA PRO A 18 -10.71 -22.54 2.47
C PRO A 18 -10.30 -23.72 1.61
N ALA A 19 -10.10 -24.87 2.22
CA ALA A 19 -10.06 -26.12 1.49
C ALA A 19 -11.30 -26.13 0.59
N ASP A 20 -11.07 -26.36 -0.67
CA ASP A 20 -12.02 -26.44 -1.77
C ASP A 20 -13.37 -27.05 -1.30
N ARG A 21 -14.34 -26.21 -0.94
CA ARG A 21 -15.65 -26.65 -0.44
C ARG A 21 -16.79 -26.35 -1.41
N SER A 22 -16.51 -25.70 -2.53
CA SER A 22 -17.50 -25.43 -3.56
C SER A 22 -17.05 -26.07 -4.88
N ASP A 23 -17.97 -26.72 -5.59
CA ASP A 23 -17.77 -27.17 -6.97
C ASP A 23 -17.55 -26.01 -7.96
N GLN A 24 -17.52 -24.77 -7.48
CA GLN A 24 -17.35 -23.56 -8.27
C GLN A 24 -15.99 -22.91 -8.04
N PRO A 25 -15.33 -22.41 -9.09
CA PRO A 25 -14.03 -21.72 -8.95
C PRO A 25 -14.16 -20.50 -8.03
N LEU A 26 -13.23 -20.41 -7.08
CA LEU A 26 -13.12 -19.30 -6.13
C LEU A 26 -12.74 -18.02 -6.85
N ILE A 27 -13.47 -16.93 -6.60
CA ILE A 27 -13.16 -15.59 -7.10
C ILE A 27 -12.68 -14.72 -5.93
N ASP A 28 -11.41 -14.32 -5.98
CA ASP A 28 -10.75 -13.57 -4.90
C ASP A 28 -10.74 -12.08 -5.17
N PHE A 29 -11.66 -11.33 -4.54
CA PHE A 29 -11.64 -9.87 -4.48
C PHE A 29 -11.01 -9.32 -3.18
N ALA A 30 -10.46 -10.18 -2.32
CA ALA A 30 -9.85 -9.75 -1.06
C ALA A 30 -8.33 -9.50 -1.19
N SER A 31 -7.64 -10.26 -2.02
CA SER A 31 -6.18 -10.22 -2.14
C SER A 31 -5.63 -8.89 -2.69
N TYR A 32 -4.36 -8.61 -2.32
CA TYR A 32 -3.58 -7.48 -2.84
C TYR A 32 -2.67 -7.87 -4.01
N SER A 33 -2.63 -9.14 -4.38
CA SER A 33 -1.74 -9.61 -5.43
C SER A 33 -2.19 -9.14 -6.81
N LEU A 34 -1.22 -8.87 -7.67
CA LEU A 34 -1.47 -8.57 -9.07
C LEU A 34 -1.90 -9.83 -9.81
N ASN A 35 -2.85 -9.73 -10.72
CA ASN A 35 -3.19 -10.84 -11.60
C ASN A 35 -1.94 -11.29 -12.39
N PRO A 36 -1.50 -12.55 -12.27
CA PRO A 36 -0.28 -13.03 -12.90
C PRO A 36 -0.32 -12.93 -14.43
N ASP A 37 -1.49 -12.97 -15.05
CA ASP A 37 -1.65 -12.87 -16.51
C ASP A 37 -1.30 -11.45 -17.04
N ARG A 38 -1.20 -10.45 -16.16
CA ARG A 38 -0.76 -9.09 -16.51
C ARG A 38 0.74 -8.91 -16.51
N PHE A 39 1.49 -9.93 -16.13
CA PHE A 39 2.93 -9.87 -16.06
C PHE A 39 3.59 -10.40 -17.34
N SER A 40 4.42 -9.57 -17.98
CA SER A 40 5.14 -9.95 -19.20
C SER A 40 6.30 -10.91 -18.90
N THR A 41 6.05 -12.22 -18.97
CA THR A 41 7.09 -13.24 -18.78
C THR A 41 8.21 -13.13 -19.82
N THR A 42 7.93 -12.67 -21.04
CA THR A 42 8.94 -12.48 -22.09
C THR A 42 9.94 -11.38 -21.72
N ALA A 43 9.45 -10.21 -21.31
CA ALA A 43 10.32 -9.11 -20.88
C ALA A 43 11.12 -9.48 -19.63
N PHE A 44 10.50 -10.25 -18.73
CA PHE A 44 11.18 -10.73 -17.52
C PHE A 44 12.30 -11.73 -17.84
N LYS A 45 12.07 -12.69 -18.73
CA LYS A 45 13.11 -13.61 -19.22
C LYS A 45 14.28 -12.88 -19.85
N GLN A 46 14.00 -11.86 -20.68
CA GLN A 46 15.05 -11.01 -21.27
C GLN A 46 15.89 -10.31 -20.18
N ALA A 47 15.25 -9.75 -19.16
CA ALA A 47 15.94 -9.11 -18.05
C ALA A 47 16.82 -10.11 -17.28
N VAL A 48 16.29 -11.28 -16.95
CA VAL A 48 17.04 -12.32 -16.23
C VAL A 48 18.25 -12.78 -17.03
N ASN A 49 18.06 -13.12 -18.30
CA ASN A 49 19.17 -13.57 -19.18
C ASN A 49 20.25 -12.50 -19.28
N TYR A 50 19.86 -11.25 -19.56
CA TYR A 50 20.80 -10.13 -19.61
C TYR A 50 21.64 -9.98 -18.34
N ILE A 51 21.00 -10.12 -17.16
CA ILE A 51 21.68 -10.00 -15.88
C ILE A 51 22.65 -11.16 -15.68
N LEU A 52 22.24 -12.39 -16.01
CA LEU A 52 23.11 -13.56 -15.86
C LEU A 52 24.29 -13.51 -16.83
N ASP A 53 24.09 -13.03 -18.05
CA ASP A 53 25.16 -12.85 -19.04
C ASP A 53 26.15 -11.75 -18.61
N ARG A 54 25.67 -10.65 -18.00
CA ARG A 54 26.49 -9.52 -17.57
C ARG A 54 27.21 -9.78 -16.24
N ASP A 55 26.50 -10.30 -15.26
CA ASP A 55 26.94 -10.36 -13.85
C ASP A 55 27.37 -11.77 -13.43
N GLY A 56 26.93 -12.81 -14.15
CA GLY A 56 27.18 -14.20 -13.78
C GLY A 56 26.78 -14.51 -12.35
N GLY A 57 27.66 -15.15 -11.60
CA GLY A 57 27.44 -15.48 -10.19
C GLY A 57 27.32 -14.27 -9.25
N HIS A 58 27.83 -13.10 -9.66
CA HIS A 58 27.71 -11.87 -8.86
C HIS A 58 26.27 -11.38 -8.72
N ALA A 59 25.33 -11.85 -9.55
CA ALA A 59 23.91 -11.58 -9.38
C ALA A 59 23.31 -12.16 -8.08
N PHE A 60 24.03 -13.13 -7.45
CA PHE A 60 23.55 -13.87 -6.28
C PHE A 60 24.33 -13.57 -4.99
N VAL A 61 25.28 -12.65 -5.02
CA VAL A 61 25.98 -12.23 -3.79
C VAL A 61 25.08 -11.34 -2.93
N ILE A 62 25.39 -11.29 -1.64
CA ILE A 62 24.74 -10.39 -0.68
C ILE A 62 25.06 -8.95 -1.06
N GLU A 63 24.04 -8.11 -1.17
CA GLU A 63 24.16 -6.67 -1.39
C GLU A 63 24.42 -5.92 -0.08
N ASP A 64 24.79 -4.67 -0.22
CA ASP A 64 24.79 -3.70 0.86
C ASP A 64 23.39 -3.56 1.49
N GLU A 65 23.31 -3.21 2.77
CA GLU A 65 22.03 -3.01 3.48
C GLU A 65 21.17 -1.88 2.89
N MET A 66 21.80 -0.94 2.19
CA MET A 66 21.09 0.10 1.42
C MET A 66 20.56 -0.43 0.08
N GLY A 67 21.09 -1.57 -0.38
CA GLY A 67 20.77 -2.21 -1.64
C GLY A 67 21.68 -1.82 -2.80
N TYR A 68 21.47 -2.48 -3.92
CA TYR A 68 22.24 -2.38 -5.16
C TYR A 68 22.37 -0.92 -5.65
N TYR A 69 23.61 -0.40 -5.63
CA TYR A 69 23.85 1.02 -5.90
C TYR A 69 23.34 1.49 -7.27
N PRO A 70 23.55 0.75 -8.40
CA PRO A 70 23.02 1.16 -9.68
C PRO A 70 21.48 1.30 -9.73
N LEU A 71 20.74 0.47 -8.97
CA LEU A 71 19.29 0.64 -8.83
C LEU A 71 18.95 1.94 -8.09
N ARG A 72 19.70 2.28 -7.04
CA ARG A 72 19.48 3.53 -6.30
C ARG A 72 19.74 4.76 -7.17
N GLU A 73 20.73 4.71 -8.09
CA GLU A 73 20.95 5.75 -9.09
C GLU A 73 19.76 5.88 -10.07
N SER A 74 19.30 4.73 -10.59
CA SER A 74 18.14 4.70 -11.50
C SER A 74 16.87 5.22 -10.83
N LEU A 75 16.67 4.89 -9.55
CA LEU A 75 15.54 5.40 -8.76
C LEU A 75 15.65 6.90 -8.49
N ALA A 76 16.84 7.43 -8.16
CA ALA A 76 17.03 8.86 -7.99
C ALA A 76 16.69 9.64 -9.27
N ALA A 77 17.09 9.12 -10.44
CA ALA A 77 16.75 9.70 -11.73
C ALA A 77 15.23 9.63 -12.04
N GLU A 78 14.56 8.52 -11.70
CA GLU A 78 13.10 8.37 -11.86
C GLU A 78 12.33 9.30 -10.92
N LEU A 79 12.78 9.43 -9.66
CA LEU A 79 12.18 10.30 -8.65
C LEU A 79 12.32 11.78 -9.00
N ALA A 80 13.45 12.18 -9.63
CA ALA A 80 13.64 13.55 -10.09
C ALA A 80 12.59 13.96 -11.14
N GLN A 81 12.08 13.04 -11.96
CA GLN A 81 11.00 13.30 -12.91
C GLN A 81 9.62 13.49 -12.22
N ARG A 82 9.54 13.09 -10.98
CA ARG A 82 8.38 13.30 -10.09
C ARG A 82 8.62 14.44 -9.11
N TRP A 83 9.58 15.32 -9.39
CA TRP A 83 9.97 16.46 -8.57
C TRP A 83 10.49 16.11 -7.17
N ILE A 84 10.76 14.84 -6.88
CA ILE A 84 11.38 14.41 -5.62
C ILE A 84 12.90 14.52 -5.76
N LYS A 85 13.48 15.51 -5.10
CA LYS A 85 14.93 15.71 -5.07
C LYS A 85 15.55 14.78 -4.05
N THR A 86 16.37 13.85 -4.52
CA THR A 86 17.09 12.90 -3.64
C THR A 86 18.38 12.45 -4.31
N THR A 87 19.23 11.79 -3.54
CA THR A 87 20.48 11.17 -4.02
C THR A 87 20.44 9.66 -3.76
N PRO A 88 21.24 8.86 -4.47
CA PRO A 88 21.32 7.41 -4.22
C PRO A 88 21.65 7.05 -2.77
N GLN A 89 22.36 7.92 -2.05
CA GLN A 89 22.73 7.74 -0.64
C GLN A 89 21.53 7.83 0.30
N ASN A 90 20.47 8.52 -0.09
CA ASN A 90 19.25 8.67 0.69
C ASN A 90 18.16 7.64 0.35
N ILE A 91 18.46 6.72 -0.58
CA ILE A 91 17.52 5.66 -1.00
C ILE A 91 17.96 4.34 -0.38
N GLN A 92 17.05 3.67 0.30
CA GLN A 92 17.24 2.32 0.82
C GLN A 92 16.23 1.37 0.17
N ILE A 93 16.74 0.27 -0.40
CA ILE A 93 15.91 -0.79 -0.99
C ILE A 93 15.38 -1.71 0.13
N THR A 94 14.11 -2.06 0.02
CA THR A 94 13.42 -2.89 1.02
C THR A 94 12.66 -4.04 0.38
N SER A 95 12.32 -5.04 1.18
CA SER A 95 11.51 -6.18 0.77
C SER A 95 10.00 -5.83 0.76
N GLY A 96 9.66 -4.76 0.04
CA GLY A 96 8.34 -4.14 -0.03
C GLY A 96 8.15 -3.02 0.98
N SER A 97 7.03 -2.26 0.84
CA SER A 97 6.72 -1.13 1.73
C SER A 97 6.51 -1.54 3.19
N GLN A 98 6.00 -2.76 3.44
CA GLN A 98 5.83 -3.24 4.81
C GLN A 98 7.14 -3.26 5.60
N GLN A 99 8.23 -3.69 4.97
CA GLN A 99 9.54 -3.65 5.60
C GLN A 99 10.04 -2.20 5.77
N ALA A 100 9.79 -1.33 4.80
CA ALA A 100 10.14 0.09 4.93
C ALA A 100 9.45 0.73 6.14
N ILE A 101 8.16 0.45 6.34
CA ILE A 101 7.37 0.91 7.49
C ILE A 101 7.92 0.32 8.80
N ASP A 102 8.24 -0.98 8.84
CA ASP A 102 8.82 -1.65 10.01
C ASP A 102 10.20 -1.07 10.37
N ILE A 103 11.05 -0.80 9.38
CA ILE A 103 12.33 -0.11 9.58
C ILE A 103 12.13 1.27 10.22
N CYS A 104 11.19 2.06 9.70
CA CYS A 104 10.86 3.37 10.27
C CYS A 104 10.37 3.24 11.71
N ALA A 105 9.48 2.28 11.97
CA ALA A 105 8.95 2.04 13.30
C ALA A 105 10.05 1.68 14.31
N ARG A 106 10.90 0.70 13.99
CA ARG A 106 12.00 0.25 14.87
C ARG A 106 13.06 1.33 15.10
N ALA A 107 13.33 2.15 14.10
CA ALA A 107 14.36 3.19 14.22
C ALA A 107 13.88 4.41 15.01
N LEU A 108 12.59 4.76 14.93
CA LEU A 108 12.07 6.03 15.44
C LEU A 108 11.23 5.91 16.72
N ILE A 109 10.59 4.77 16.95
CA ILE A 109 9.61 4.59 18.02
C ILE A 109 10.28 4.00 19.27
N ARG A 110 9.96 4.59 20.41
CA ARG A 110 10.20 4.05 21.75
C ARG A 110 8.88 3.68 22.40
N GLN A 111 8.93 2.79 23.38
CA GLN A 111 7.76 2.38 24.16
C GLN A 111 6.98 3.59 24.66
N GLY A 112 5.70 3.69 24.28
CA GLY A 112 4.80 4.75 24.70
C GLY A 112 4.77 5.99 23.80
N ASP A 113 5.65 6.09 22.80
CA ASP A 113 5.58 7.17 21.81
C ASP A 113 4.23 7.16 21.07
N CYS A 114 3.75 8.35 20.75
CA CYS A 114 2.51 8.51 20.02
C CYS A 114 2.76 8.49 18.50
N VAL A 115 1.97 7.68 17.78
CA VAL A 115 1.89 7.69 16.32
C VAL A 115 0.48 8.01 15.91
N MET A 116 0.30 9.06 15.12
CA MET A 116 -0.98 9.42 14.52
C MET A 116 -1.10 8.81 13.12
N VAL A 117 -2.27 8.30 12.79
CA VAL A 117 -2.57 7.68 11.49
C VAL A 117 -3.95 8.11 11.00
N GLN A 118 -4.20 8.00 9.72
CA GLN A 118 -5.56 8.13 9.17
C GLN A 118 -6.47 7.03 9.74
N ASN A 119 -7.75 7.30 9.90
CA ASN A 119 -8.75 6.32 10.32
C ASN A 119 -9.96 6.39 9.37
N PRO A 120 -10.19 5.38 8.51
CA PRO A 120 -9.46 4.12 8.41
C PRO A 120 -8.06 4.27 7.77
N THR A 121 -7.20 3.24 7.94
CA THR A 121 -5.84 3.21 7.38
C THR A 121 -5.37 1.78 7.10
N TYR A 122 -4.16 1.64 6.54
CA TYR A 122 -3.52 0.35 6.25
C TYR A 122 -3.17 -0.40 7.55
N PRO A 123 -3.76 -1.58 7.80
CA PRO A 123 -3.56 -2.31 9.06
C PRO A 123 -2.11 -2.71 9.32
N GLY A 124 -1.35 -3.08 8.26
CA GLY A 124 0.04 -3.48 8.40
C GLY A 124 0.97 -2.39 8.96
N ALA A 125 0.66 -1.11 8.73
CA ALA A 125 1.38 -0.01 9.35
C ALA A 125 1.06 0.10 10.84
N VAL A 126 -0.21 -0.01 11.19
CA VAL A 126 -0.70 0.01 12.58
C VAL A 126 -0.05 -1.10 13.40
N ASP A 127 -0.01 -2.31 12.83
CA ASP A 127 0.59 -3.48 13.48
C ASP A 127 2.11 -3.29 13.71
N ALA A 128 2.82 -2.73 12.71
CA ALA A 128 4.25 -2.41 12.85
C ALA A 128 4.51 -1.39 13.97
N PHE A 129 3.70 -0.33 14.06
CA PHE A 129 3.84 0.68 15.11
C PHE A 129 3.51 0.11 16.49
N LYS A 130 2.42 -0.65 16.62
CA LYS A 130 2.05 -1.32 17.87
C LYS A 130 3.10 -2.33 18.33
N ALA A 131 3.71 -3.09 17.41
CA ALA A 131 4.79 -4.03 17.71
C ALA A 131 6.02 -3.35 18.30
N CYS A 132 6.27 -2.07 17.97
CA CYS A 132 7.31 -1.24 18.57
C CYS A 132 6.86 -0.53 19.87
N GLY A 133 5.66 -0.81 20.38
CA GLY A 133 5.13 -0.23 21.60
C GLY A 133 4.54 1.16 21.48
N ALA A 134 4.21 1.60 20.27
CA ALA A 134 3.56 2.89 20.05
C ALA A 134 2.11 2.91 20.56
N LYS A 135 1.68 4.09 21.01
CA LYS A 135 0.27 4.44 21.17
C LYS A 135 -0.23 4.98 19.83
N VAL A 136 -1.02 4.18 19.14
CA VAL A 136 -1.56 4.57 17.82
C VAL A 136 -2.88 5.29 17.99
N ILE A 137 -3.00 6.48 17.41
CA ILE A 137 -4.20 7.35 17.43
C ILE A 137 -4.68 7.52 15.99
N GLY A 138 -5.93 7.12 15.74
CA GLY A 138 -6.60 7.31 14.46
C GLY A 138 -7.20 8.72 14.36
N LEU A 139 -6.91 9.41 13.27
CA LEU A 139 -7.54 10.69 12.88
C LEU A 139 -8.57 10.41 11.80
N ASN A 140 -9.81 10.87 11.97
CA ASN A 140 -10.85 10.65 10.96
C ASN A 140 -10.47 11.32 9.64
N PHE A 141 -10.60 10.53 8.57
CA PHE A 141 -10.22 10.93 7.22
C PHE A 141 -11.46 11.21 6.36
N ASP A 142 -12.30 12.10 6.84
CA ASP A 142 -13.38 12.64 6.03
C ASP A 142 -12.93 13.95 5.37
N HIS A 143 -13.42 14.23 4.16
CA HIS A 143 -13.04 15.43 3.41
C HIS A 143 -13.17 16.70 4.26
N GLY A 144 -12.02 17.37 4.47
CA GLY A 144 -11.93 18.63 5.22
C GLY A 144 -11.77 18.50 6.75
N THR A 145 -11.97 17.32 7.34
CA THR A 145 -11.91 17.16 8.81
C THR A 145 -10.53 16.73 9.32
N LEU A 146 -9.73 16.05 8.51
CA LEU A 146 -8.40 15.54 8.92
C LEU A 146 -7.50 16.64 9.51
N ILE A 147 -7.42 17.78 8.84
CA ILE A 147 -6.54 18.89 9.25
C ILE A 147 -7.00 19.47 10.58
N ASP A 148 -8.29 19.72 10.71
CA ASP A 148 -8.85 20.31 11.92
C ASP A 148 -8.71 19.38 13.11
N GLU A 149 -8.89 18.07 12.87
CA GLU A 149 -8.68 17.05 13.90
C GLU A 149 -7.19 16.94 14.27
N LEU A 150 -6.29 16.93 13.29
CA LEU A 150 -4.85 16.96 13.52
C LEU A 150 -4.45 18.20 14.35
N GLU A 151 -4.88 19.40 13.97
CA GLU A 151 -4.60 20.65 14.71
C GLU A 151 -5.15 20.61 16.14
N LYS A 152 -6.34 20.01 16.34
CA LYS A 152 -6.92 19.84 17.66
C LYS A 152 -6.09 18.89 18.53
N MET A 153 -5.69 17.74 17.95
CA MET A 153 -4.89 16.76 18.67
C MET A 153 -3.48 17.24 18.99
N LEU A 154 -2.86 18.05 18.12
CA LEU A 154 -1.53 18.63 18.34
C LEU A 154 -1.49 19.65 19.51
N LYS A 155 -2.64 20.17 19.99
CA LYS A 155 -2.71 21.00 21.20
C LYS A 155 -2.56 20.17 22.47
N ILE A 156 -2.80 18.86 22.40
CA ILE A 156 -2.89 17.96 23.57
C ILE A 156 -1.75 16.95 23.56
N ILE A 157 -1.35 16.49 22.37
CA ILE A 157 -0.42 15.39 22.18
C ILE A 157 0.66 15.82 21.20
N GLN A 158 1.91 15.50 21.52
CA GLN A 158 3.03 15.61 20.59
C GLN A 158 3.29 14.23 19.98
N PRO A 159 2.90 13.98 18.72
CA PRO A 159 3.20 12.72 18.08
C PRO A 159 4.67 12.64 17.69
N LYS A 160 5.22 11.44 17.68
CA LYS A 160 6.54 11.17 17.11
C LYS A 160 6.48 11.07 15.58
N ILE A 161 5.40 10.46 15.09
CA ILE A 161 5.18 10.15 13.67
C ILE A 161 3.72 10.43 13.32
N LEU A 162 3.51 11.01 12.14
CA LEU A 162 2.25 10.98 11.42
C LEU A 162 2.43 10.08 10.18
N TYR A 163 1.69 8.97 10.13
CA TYR A 163 1.66 8.07 8.97
C TYR A 163 0.47 8.40 8.09
N LEU A 164 0.73 8.63 6.81
CA LEU A 164 -0.28 9.00 5.82
C LEU A 164 -0.09 8.25 4.50
N MET A 165 -1.21 7.97 3.85
CA MET A 165 -1.30 7.69 2.42
C MET A 165 -1.99 8.89 1.76
N PRO A 166 -1.24 9.92 1.32
CA PRO A 166 -1.85 11.19 0.88
C PRO A 166 -2.48 11.10 -0.51
N ASN A 167 -2.20 10.03 -1.25
CA ASN A 167 -2.71 9.78 -2.60
C ASN A 167 -3.34 8.39 -2.66
N LEU A 168 -4.57 8.29 -3.17
CA LEU A 168 -5.29 7.03 -3.37
C LEU A 168 -5.23 6.14 -2.11
N GLN A 169 -5.62 6.72 -0.98
CA GLN A 169 -5.53 6.11 0.34
C GLN A 169 -6.15 4.70 0.38
N ASN A 170 -5.48 3.76 1.01
CA ASN A 170 -6.01 2.43 1.27
C ASN A 170 -6.62 2.37 2.68
N PRO A 171 -7.97 2.18 2.80
CA PRO A 171 -8.86 1.62 1.78
C PRO A 171 -9.73 2.64 1.03
N THR A 172 -9.82 3.90 1.44
CA THR A 172 -10.87 4.84 1.02
C THR A 172 -10.76 5.34 -0.42
N THR A 173 -9.60 5.18 -1.07
CA THR A 173 -9.23 5.74 -2.38
C THR A 173 -9.13 7.28 -2.44
N ASN A 174 -9.39 7.96 -1.34
CA ASN A 174 -9.32 9.42 -1.26
C ASN A 174 -7.88 9.93 -1.42
N SER A 175 -7.75 11.15 -1.93
CA SER A 175 -6.47 11.86 -2.03
C SER A 175 -6.57 13.22 -1.36
N LEU A 176 -5.51 13.61 -0.65
CA LEU A 176 -5.39 14.95 -0.08
C LEU A 176 -5.09 15.96 -1.19
N SER A 177 -5.70 17.13 -1.09
CA SER A 177 -5.41 18.28 -1.94
C SER A 177 -3.99 18.82 -1.68
N ARG A 178 -3.44 19.60 -2.61
CA ARG A 178 -2.15 20.27 -2.43
C ARG A 178 -2.12 21.17 -1.19
N LEU A 179 -3.24 21.85 -0.92
CA LEU A 179 -3.36 22.74 0.24
C LEU A 179 -3.31 21.96 1.56
N GLU A 180 -4.02 20.84 1.65
CA GLU A 180 -3.99 19.96 2.83
C GLU A 180 -2.59 19.40 3.08
N LYS A 181 -1.91 18.92 2.03
CA LYS A 181 -0.52 18.45 2.11
C LYS A 181 0.42 19.53 2.62
N ALA A 182 0.32 20.76 2.09
CA ALA A 182 1.14 21.88 2.53
C ALA A 182 0.87 22.26 3.99
N ARG A 183 -0.40 22.27 4.44
CA ARG A 183 -0.77 22.50 5.84
C ARG A 183 -0.16 21.44 6.77
N ILE A 184 -0.24 20.15 6.40
CA ILE A 184 0.34 19.06 7.19
C ILE A 184 1.86 19.21 7.31
N ILE A 185 2.56 19.54 6.23
CA ILE A 185 4.01 19.79 6.24
C ILE A 185 4.34 20.95 7.21
N GLY A 186 3.58 22.04 7.13
CA GLY A 186 3.74 23.19 8.05
C GLY A 186 3.48 22.82 9.52
N LEU A 187 2.53 21.90 9.78
CA LEU A 187 2.28 21.39 11.13
C LEU A 187 3.44 20.51 11.61
N ALA A 188 3.97 19.65 10.76
CA ALA A 188 5.12 18.79 11.10
C ALA A 188 6.36 19.62 11.47
N HIS A 189 6.60 20.71 10.76
CA HIS A 189 7.66 21.67 11.09
C HIS A 189 7.44 22.32 12.47
N ARG A 190 6.24 22.89 12.71
CA ARG A 190 5.94 23.61 13.95
C ARG A 190 5.91 22.73 15.20
N HIS A 191 5.47 21.48 15.06
CA HIS A 191 5.27 20.55 16.18
C HIS A 191 6.33 19.45 16.27
N ASP A 192 7.38 19.53 15.45
CA ASP A 192 8.56 18.65 15.48
C ASP A 192 8.22 17.14 15.41
N PHE A 193 7.43 16.72 14.43
CA PHE A 193 7.17 15.31 14.17
C PHE A 193 7.58 14.87 12.76
N TRP A 194 7.82 13.56 12.59
CA TRP A 194 8.11 12.95 11.30
C TRP A 194 6.83 12.63 10.54
N ILE A 195 6.89 12.74 9.21
CA ILE A 195 5.85 12.23 8.33
C ILE A 195 6.38 10.97 7.64
N ILE A 196 5.64 9.86 7.73
CA ILE A 196 5.83 8.72 6.83
C ILE A 196 4.77 8.84 5.75
N GLU A 197 5.20 9.18 4.53
CA GLU A 197 4.38 9.23 3.34
C GLU A 197 4.44 7.87 2.63
N ASP A 198 3.39 7.07 2.73
CA ASP A 198 3.26 5.82 1.99
C ASP A 198 2.60 6.09 0.64
N ASP A 199 3.42 6.19 -0.39
CA ASP A 199 3.00 6.41 -1.77
C ASP A 199 2.80 5.10 -2.53
N TYR A 200 1.99 4.25 -1.98
CA TYR A 200 1.61 3.00 -2.59
C TYR A 200 0.82 3.20 -3.91
N GLY A 201 -0.09 4.17 -3.94
CA GLY A 201 -1.13 4.28 -4.96
C GLY A 201 -0.82 5.19 -6.15
N SER A 202 0.06 6.20 -6.05
CA SER A 202 0.24 7.21 -7.10
C SER A 202 0.69 6.63 -8.45
N GLY A 203 1.34 5.45 -8.43
CA GLY A 203 1.68 4.71 -9.66
C GLY A 203 0.47 4.23 -10.46
N LEU A 204 -0.72 4.15 -9.85
CA LEU A 204 -1.96 3.67 -10.45
C LEU A 204 -2.96 4.79 -10.75
N ALA A 205 -2.60 6.05 -10.49
CA ALA A 205 -3.43 7.19 -10.86
C ALA A 205 -3.75 7.19 -12.36
N TYR A 206 -5.03 7.35 -12.70
CA TYR A 206 -5.46 7.38 -14.11
C TYR A 206 -4.93 8.61 -14.82
N ASP A 207 -4.94 9.77 -14.15
CA ASP A 207 -4.19 10.95 -14.58
C ASP A 207 -2.98 11.19 -13.66
N SER A 208 -1.79 11.04 -14.23
CA SER A 208 -0.52 11.22 -13.49
C SER A 208 -0.22 12.68 -13.12
N ASN A 209 -0.92 13.65 -13.71
CA ASN A 209 -0.68 15.07 -13.46
C ASN A 209 -1.42 15.60 -12.23
N THR A 210 -2.35 14.84 -11.68
CA THR A 210 -3.19 15.28 -10.57
C THR A 210 -2.64 14.94 -9.18
N LEU A 211 -1.80 13.90 -9.09
CA LEU A 211 -1.31 13.41 -7.80
C LEU A 211 0.13 13.83 -7.53
N HIS A 212 0.30 14.80 -6.66
CA HIS A 212 1.58 15.27 -6.14
C HIS A 212 1.93 14.57 -4.83
N THR A 213 3.21 14.25 -4.63
CA THR A 213 3.68 13.71 -3.36
C THR A 213 3.94 14.85 -2.37
N MET A 214 3.92 14.54 -1.07
CA MET A 214 4.34 15.50 -0.05
C MET A 214 5.85 15.70 -0.08
N LYS A 215 6.62 14.61 -0.39
CA LYS A 215 8.09 14.63 -0.45
C LYS A 215 8.64 15.61 -1.49
N GLU A 216 7.91 15.95 -2.55
CA GLU A 216 8.35 16.96 -3.53
C GLU A 216 8.48 18.38 -2.92
N HIS A 217 7.79 18.64 -1.81
CA HIS A 217 7.76 19.92 -1.09
C HIS A 217 8.19 19.75 0.37
N ASP A 218 9.32 19.11 0.63
CA ASP A 218 9.87 18.82 1.95
C ASP A 218 11.10 19.72 2.25
N PRO A 219 10.90 21.01 2.60
CA PRO A 219 12.00 21.95 2.78
C PRO A 219 12.88 21.62 3.99
N ASP A 220 12.33 20.94 5.00
CA ASP A 220 12.97 20.69 6.29
C ASP A 220 13.48 19.25 6.42
N ASP A 221 13.42 18.47 5.34
CA ASP A 221 13.81 17.05 5.30
C ASP A 221 13.16 16.23 6.44
N ARG A 222 11.81 16.35 6.58
CA ARG A 222 11.01 15.69 7.61
C ARG A 222 10.14 14.56 7.09
N ILE A 223 10.10 14.35 5.78
CA ILE A 223 9.25 13.32 5.17
C ILE A 223 10.10 12.11 4.81
N ILE A 224 9.70 10.97 5.35
CA ILE A 224 10.18 9.66 4.94
C ILE A 224 9.22 9.14 3.89
N TYR A 225 9.67 9.08 2.64
CA TYR A 225 8.86 8.62 1.54
C TYR A 225 9.02 7.12 1.37
N VAL A 226 7.93 6.38 1.38
CA VAL A 226 7.88 4.92 1.23
C VAL A 226 7.16 4.56 -0.06
N ARG A 227 7.73 3.63 -0.82
CA ARG A 227 7.13 3.15 -2.06
C ARG A 227 7.12 1.65 -2.16
N SER A 228 5.97 1.09 -2.51
CA SER A 228 5.83 -0.32 -2.87
C SER A 228 5.90 -0.51 -4.38
N LEU A 229 6.53 -1.58 -4.82
CA LEU A 229 6.50 -2.04 -6.21
C LEU A 229 5.61 -3.28 -6.39
N SER A 230 5.07 -3.82 -5.30
CA SER A 230 4.34 -5.09 -5.29
C SER A 230 3.11 -5.10 -6.19
N GLN A 231 2.32 -4.01 -6.18
CA GLN A 231 1.08 -3.96 -6.98
C GLN A 231 1.25 -3.32 -8.36
N ILE A 232 2.40 -2.71 -8.61
CA ILE A 232 2.68 -2.01 -9.86
C ILE A 232 3.76 -2.70 -10.70
N PHE A 233 4.44 -3.72 -10.15
CA PHE A 233 5.43 -4.50 -10.88
C PHE A 233 5.18 -5.99 -10.72
N ALA A 234 5.63 -6.60 -9.62
CA ALA A 234 5.43 -8.01 -9.34
C ALA A 234 5.46 -8.24 -7.83
N SER A 235 4.33 -8.66 -7.25
CA SER A 235 4.20 -8.85 -5.80
C SER A 235 5.18 -9.88 -5.23
N GLY A 236 5.45 -10.95 -5.97
CA GLY A 236 6.39 -12.01 -5.59
C GLY A 236 7.86 -11.59 -5.60
N MET A 237 8.24 -10.51 -6.28
CA MET A 237 9.60 -9.97 -6.28
C MET A 237 9.98 -9.33 -4.95
N ARG A 238 9.00 -9.00 -4.12
CA ARG A 238 9.20 -8.41 -2.80
C ARG A 238 10.12 -7.19 -2.86
N LEU A 239 9.78 -6.21 -3.67
CA LEU A 239 10.59 -5.01 -3.88
C LEU A 239 9.84 -3.75 -3.49
N GLY A 240 10.53 -2.86 -2.80
CA GLY A 240 10.10 -1.53 -2.43
C GLY A 240 11.32 -0.69 -2.08
N TYR A 241 11.11 0.55 -1.73
CA TYR A 241 12.18 1.42 -1.25
C TYR A 241 11.63 2.54 -0.37
N LEU A 242 12.52 3.12 0.42
CA LEU A 242 12.27 4.38 1.10
C LEU A 242 13.28 5.45 0.68
N VAL A 243 12.84 6.71 0.72
CA VAL A 243 13.72 7.88 0.62
C VAL A 243 13.77 8.50 2.01
N SER A 244 14.95 8.44 2.60
CA SER A 244 15.16 8.86 3.97
C SER A 244 15.69 10.30 4.04
N PRO A 245 15.27 11.07 5.05
CA PRO A 245 16.06 12.21 5.50
C PRO A 245 17.50 11.81 5.81
N THR A 246 18.46 12.67 5.42
CA THR A 246 19.88 12.36 5.52
C THR A 246 20.32 11.97 6.94
N ARG A 247 19.73 12.61 7.97
CA ARG A 247 20.02 12.32 9.39
C ARG A 247 19.49 10.99 9.92
N LEU A 248 18.65 10.28 9.16
CA LEU A 248 18.06 8.99 9.58
C LEU A 248 18.63 7.79 8.85
N ILE A 249 19.35 7.99 7.74
CA ILE A 249 19.72 6.90 6.84
C ILE A 249 20.59 5.83 7.50
N GLU A 250 21.52 6.22 8.36
CA GLU A 250 22.39 5.27 9.10
C GLU A 250 21.57 4.42 10.08
N SER A 251 20.60 5.03 10.77
CA SER A 251 19.70 4.31 11.67
C SER A 251 18.85 3.29 10.92
N PHE A 252 18.33 3.66 9.75
CA PHE A 252 17.54 2.77 8.91
C PHE A 252 18.39 1.63 8.34
N ALA A 253 19.60 1.91 7.87
CA ALA A 253 20.55 0.91 7.43
C ALA A 253 20.88 -0.10 8.56
N GLY A 254 21.10 0.41 9.77
CA GLY A 254 21.33 -0.44 10.95
C GLY A 254 20.18 -1.39 11.25
N VAL A 255 18.93 -0.90 11.20
CA VAL A 255 17.73 -1.73 11.40
C VAL A 255 17.61 -2.77 10.29
N LYS A 256 17.81 -2.38 9.03
CA LYS A 256 17.77 -3.30 7.88
C LYS A 256 18.78 -4.42 8.01
N ARG A 257 20.02 -4.10 8.39
CA ARG A 257 21.08 -5.08 8.60
C ARG A 257 20.69 -6.14 9.63
N ILE A 258 20.04 -5.73 10.71
CA ILE A 258 19.57 -6.67 11.75
C ILE A 258 18.36 -7.49 11.26
N ALA A 259 17.50 -6.92 10.44
CA ALA A 259 16.24 -7.55 10.03
C ALA A 259 16.46 -8.70 9.01
N ASP A 260 17.21 -8.44 7.93
CA ASP A 260 17.42 -9.41 6.84
C ASP A 260 18.72 -9.19 6.05
N ILE A 261 19.64 -8.37 6.56
CA ILE A 261 20.91 -7.99 5.95
C ILE A 261 20.69 -7.15 4.69
N SER A 262 20.07 -7.72 3.64
CA SER A 262 19.78 -7.00 2.39
C SER A 262 18.59 -7.63 1.64
N THR A 263 18.02 -6.88 0.72
CA THR A 263 17.00 -7.37 -0.21
C THR A 263 17.65 -8.15 -1.36
N SER A 264 16.95 -9.12 -1.94
CA SER A 264 17.43 -9.96 -3.06
C SER A 264 18.13 -9.16 -4.16
N GLY A 265 19.42 -9.40 -4.38
CA GLY A 265 20.23 -8.74 -5.39
C GLY A 265 19.71 -8.96 -6.81
N LEU A 266 19.25 -10.18 -7.12
CA LEU A 266 18.65 -10.48 -8.42
C LEU A 266 17.38 -9.66 -8.68
N SER A 267 16.48 -9.57 -7.70
CA SER A 267 15.27 -8.74 -7.81
C SER A 267 15.60 -7.28 -8.09
N GLN A 268 16.61 -6.75 -7.42
CA GLN A 268 17.06 -5.38 -7.58
C GLN A 268 17.63 -5.11 -8.98
N ARG A 269 18.47 -6.01 -9.49
CA ARG A 269 19.06 -5.91 -10.85
C ARG A 269 18.00 -6.00 -11.94
N ILE A 270 16.99 -6.87 -11.77
CA ILE A 270 15.87 -6.97 -12.71
C ILE A 270 15.12 -5.64 -12.77
N PHE A 271 14.83 -5.02 -11.65
CA PHE A 271 14.11 -3.75 -11.64
C PHE A 271 14.96 -2.60 -12.20
N ASP A 272 16.27 -2.56 -11.91
CA ASP A 272 17.22 -1.63 -12.52
C ASP A 272 17.23 -1.76 -14.07
N TYR A 273 17.24 -2.99 -14.57
CA TYR A 273 17.12 -3.25 -16.01
C TYR A 273 15.83 -2.67 -16.60
N TYR A 274 14.70 -2.83 -15.93
CA TYR A 274 13.43 -2.26 -16.38
C TYR A 274 13.44 -0.73 -16.41
N LEU A 275 14.07 -0.08 -15.44
CA LEU A 275 14.21 1.38 -15.40
C LEU A 275 15.11 1.87 -16.55
N ARG A 276 16.33 1.32 -16.69
CA ARG A 276 17.33 1.75 -17.68
C ARG A 276 16.86 1.51 -19.12
N ASN A 277 16.12 0.45 -19.38
CA ASN A 277 15.60 0.12 -20.70
C ASN A 277 14.19 0.69 -20.97
N ARG A 278 13.69 1.58 -20.13
CA ARG A 278 12.38 2.25 -20.28
C ARG A 278 11.19 1.28 -20.32
N LEU A 279 11.39 0.01 -19.93
CA LEU A 279 10.33 -1.01 -19.88
C LEU A 279 9.33 -0.70 -18.76
N TRP A 280 9.81 -0.07 -17.69
CA TRP A 280 9.00 0.34 -16.54
C TRP A 280 7.84 1.25 -16.94
N ARG A 281 8.10 2.29 -17.73
CA ARG A 281 7.05 3.23 -18.16
C ARG A 281 6.01 2.57 -19.05
N LYS A 282 6.48 1.75 -20.02
CA LYS A 282 5.58 0.99 -20.89
C LYS A 282 4.67 0.06 -20.07
N HIS A 283 5.24 -0.62 -19.06
CA HIS A 283 4.52 -1.50 -18.17
C HIS A 283 3.45 -0.73 -17.37
N LEU A 284 3.82 0.38 -16.72
CA LEU A 284 2.89 1.21 -15.95
C LEU A 284 1.74 1.77 -16.81
N THR A 285 2.04 2.26 -18.01
CA THR A 285 1.01 2.79 -18.90
C THR A 285 0.00 1.72 -19.29
N GLY A 286 0.46 0.52 -19.64
CA GLY A 286 -0.43 -0.61 -19.95
C GLY A 286 -1.26 -1.04 -18.75
N LEU A 287 -0.66 -1.10 -17.58
CA LEU A 287 -1.32 -1.49 -16.34
C LEU A 287 -2.42 -0.49 -15.94
N LYS A 288 -2.12 0.81 -15.97
CA LYS A 288 -3.08 1.88 -15.69
C LYS A 288 -4.30 1.82 -16.61
N LEU A 289 -4.08 1.69 -17.92
CA LEU A 289 -5.16 1.60 -18.90
C LEU A 289 -6.07 0.41 -18.61
N ALA A 290 -5.47 -0.76 -18.38
CA ALA A 290 -6.21 -1.97 -18.10
C ALA A 290 -7.02 -1.87 -16.80
N TYR A 291 -6.45 -1.34 -15.73
CA TYR A 291 -7.18 -1.15 -14.46
C TYR A 291 -8.27 -0.10 -14.56
N HIS A 292 -8.03 0.99 -15.31
CA HIS A 292 -9.08 1.99 -15.56
C HIS A 292 -10.29 1.36 -16.24
N GLN A 293 -10.07 0.59 -17.31
CA GLN A 293 -11.15 -0.11 -18.02
C GLN A 293 -11.89 -1.10 -17.13
N GLN A 294 -11.14 -1.89 -16.33
CA GLN A 294 -11.76 -2.82 -15.37
C GLN A 294 -12.58 -2.09 -14.29
N TYR A 295 -12.05 -0.99 -13.76
CA TYR A 295 -12.73 -0.21 -12.73
C TYR A 295 -14.04 0.36 -13.24
N GLN A 296 -14.04 0.93 -14.45
CA GLN A 296 -15.25 1.46 -15.09
C GLN A 296 -16.29 0.36 -15.35
N ALA A 297 -15.86 -0.78 -15.93
CA ALA A 297 -16.76 -1.90 -16.20
C ALA A 297 -17.34 -2.50 -14.91
N ALA A 298 -16.52 -2.71 -13.90
CA ALA A 298 -16.98 -3.23 -12.60
C ALA A 298 -17.90 -2.24 -11.88
N GLY A 299 -17.61 -0.94 -11.91
CA GLY A 299 -18.46 0.10 -11.31
C GLY A 299 -19.85 0.15 -11.94
N LYS A 300 -19.93 0.02 -13.27
CA LYS A 300 -21.22 -0.08 -13.98
C LYS A 300 -22.01 -1.31 -13.55
N LEU A 301 -21.35 -2.48 -13.50
CA LEU A 301 -21.98 -3.72 -13.07
C LEU A 301 -22.46 -3.67 -11.61
N LEU A 302 -21.67 -3.07 -10.71
CA LEU A 302 -22.08 -2.88 -9.32
C LEU A 302 -23.30 -1.98 -9.22
N ALA A 303 -23.35 -0.85 -9.94
CA ALA A 303 -24.48 0.05 -9.94
C ALA A 303 -25.76 -0.64 -10.49
N GLU A 304 -25.65 -1.38 -11.59
CA GLU A 304 -26.75 -2.11 -12.20
C GLU A 304 -27.28 -3.26 -11.31
N SER A 305 -26.36 -3.96 -10.60
CA SER A 305 -26.71 -5.15 -9.83
C SER A 305 -27.23 -4.83 -8.43
N PHE A 306 -26.79 -3.73 -7.83
CA PHE A 306 -27.08 -3.42 -6.42
C PHE A 306 -27.95 -2.16 -6.24
N GLY A 307 -27.96 -1.22 -7.21
CA GLY A 307 -28.66 0.06 -7.05
C GLY A 307 -28.23 0.79 -5.79
N ASP A 308 -29.16 1.31 -5.01
CA ASP A 308 -28.92 2.07 -3.78
C ASP A 308 -28.45 1.22 -2.60
N ARG A 309 -28.37 -0.11 -2.76
CA ARG A 309 -27.91 -1.02 -1.70
C ARG A 309 -26.39 -0.98 -1.49
N LEU A 310 -25.65 -0.46 -2.47
CA LEU A 310 -24.22 -0.16 -2.37
C LEU A 310 -23.96 1.30 -2.74
N SER A 311 -23.03 1.92 -2.03
CA SER A 311 -22.52 3.24 -2.41
C SER A 311 -21.01 3.31 -2.26
N TRP A 312 -20.37 4.14 -3.09
CA TRP A 312 -18.93 4.40 -3.04
C TRP A 312 -18.62 5.76 -3.66
N GLN A 313 -17.42 6.26 -3.34
CA GLN A 313 -16.87 7.43 -4.03
C GLN A 313 -16.05 6.97 -5.24
N PRO A 314 -16.21 7.61 -6.41
CA PRO A 314 -15.34 7.36 -7.56
C PRO A 314 -13.87 7.64 -7.21
N ALA A 315 -12.97 6.82 -7.73
CA ALA A 315 -11.53 6.97 -7.50
C ALA A 315 -10.81 7.45 -8.78
N ASP A 316 -9.84 8.36 -8.62
CA ASP A 316 -8.98 8.87 -9.71
C ASP A 316 -7.84 7.91 -10.05
N GLY A 317 -7.86 6.75 -9.46
CA GLY A 317 -6.86 5.70 -9.63
C GLY A 317 -7.09 4.62 -8.63
N ALA A 318 -6.98 3.54 -8.55
CA ALA A 318 -7.16 2.46 -7.62
C ALA A 318 -7.61 1.19 -8.37
N VAL A 319 -7.34 0.10 -7.76
CA VAL A 319 -7.70 -1.23 -8.29
C VAL A 319 -8.71 -1.92 -7.38
N TRP A 320 -9.41 -1.14 -6.56
CA TRP A 320 -10.46 -1.62 -5.67
C TRP A 320 -11.54 -0.58 -5.47
N PHE A 321 -12.68 -1.04 -4.98
CA PHE A 321 -13.78 -0.23 -4.48
C PHE A 321 -13.81 -0.26 -2.96
N TRP A 322 -14.03 0.89 -2.33
CA TRP A 322 -14.38 1.00 -0.92
C TRP A 322 -15.89 1.20 -0.83
N LEU A 323 -16.60 0.08 -0.62
CA LEU A 323 -18.05 0.02 -0.71
C LEU A 323 -18.68 0.20 0.67
N GLN A 324 -19.75 0.97 0.72
CA GLN A 324 -20.67 1.03 1.85
C GLN A 324 -21.86 0.14 1.56
N LEU A 325 -22.16 -0.76 2.49
CA LEU A 325 -23.36 -1.57 2.47
C LEU A 325 -24.52 -0.76 3.08
N ASN A 326 -25.56 -0.50 2.30
CA ASN A 326 -26.81 0.09 2.72
C ASN A 326 -27.85 -1.04 2.93
N LEU A 327 -27.48 -2.00 3.77
CA LEU A 327 -28.20 -3.22 4.08
C LEU A 327 -28.38 -3.35 5.59
N SER A 328 -29.33 -4.19 6.04
CA SER A 328 -29.44 -4.58 7.44
C SER A 328 -28.32 -5.52 7.92
N MET A 329 -27.60 -6.12 6.96
CA MET A 329 -26.48 -7.03 7.17
C MET A 329 -25.20 -6.26 7.45
N THR A 330 -24.41 -6.73 8.40
CA THR A 330 -23.05 -6.21 8.66
C THR A 330 -22.07 -6.64 7.58
N ALA A 331 -20.92 -5.94 7.48
CA ALA A 331 -19.84 -6.31 6.59
C ALA A 331 -19.30 -7.73 6.84
N ALA A 332 -19.24 -8.15 8.11
CA ALA A 332 -18.79 -9.49 8.47
C ALA A 332 -19.75 -10.59 7.98
N GLU A 333 -21.07 -10.38 8.17
CA GLU A 333 -22.10 -11.28 7.67
C GLU A 333 -22.09 -11.35 6.15
N PHE A 334 -21.97 -10.20 5.47
CA PHE A 334 -21.89 -10.13 4.03
C PHE A 334 -20.66 -10.89 3.48
N CYS A 335 -19.49 -10.70 4.07
CA CYS A 335 -18.28 -11.43 3.68
C CYS A 335 -18.41 -12.95 3.88
N THR A 336 -19.03 -13.38 4.98
CA THR A 336 -19.29 -14.80 5.25
C THR A 336 -20.26 -15.39 4.23
N ALA A 337 -21.34 -14.69 3.92
CA ALA A 337 -22.31 -15.12 2.91
C ALA A 337 -21.68 -15.14 1.49
N ALA A 338 -20.86 -14.16 1.13
CA ALA A 338 -20.11 -14.12 -0.11
C ALA A 338 -19.17 -15.33 -0.27
N GLN A 339 -18.48 -15.71 0.81
CA GLN A 339 -17.60 -16.88 0.83
C GLN A 339 -18.35 -18.18 0.51
N ASN A 340 -19.59 -18.32 0.99
CA ASN A 340 -20.43 -19.48 0.68
C ASN A 340 -20.83 -19.55 -0.80
N LEU A 341 -20.80 -18.42 -1.52
CA LEU A 341 -20.99 -18.33 -2.97
C LEU A 341 -19.67 -18.42 -3.76
N GLY A 342 -18.57 -18.79 -3.12
CA GLY A 342 -17.25 -18.87 -3.74
C GLY A 342 -16.65 -17.50 -4.10
N VAL A 343 -17.00 -16.44 -3.37
CA VAL A 343 -16.44 -15.10 -3.57
C VAL A 343 -15.79 -14.60 -2.28
N LEU A 344 -14.50 -14.28 -2.33
CA LEU A 344 -13.79 -13.67 -1.21
C LEU A 344 -13.83 -12.14 -1.33
N ILE A 345 -14.19 -11.47 -0.24
CA ILE A 345 -14.18 -10.00 -0.11
C ILE A 345 -13.58 -9.65 1.24
N GLU A 346 -12.98 -8.48 1.33
CA GLU A 346 -12.35 -8.05 2.57
C GLU A 346 -13.30 -7.22 3.43
N ASN A 347 -13.47 -7.64 4.69
CA ASN A 347 -14.23 -6.87 5.70
C ASN A 347 -13.49 -5.56 6.02
N GLY A 348 -14.20 -4.45 5.89
CA GLY A 348 -13.67 -3.10 6.10
C GLY A 348 -13.34 -2.76 7.54
N ASP A 349 -13.91 -3.45 8.51
CA ASP A 349 -13.71 -3.14 9.93
C ASP A 349 -12.25 -3.20 10.36
N ARG A 350 -11.45 -4.07 9.74
CA ARG A 350 -10.02 -4.23 10.02
C ARG A 350 -9.16 -2.99 9.76
N TYR A 351 -9.66 -2.05 8.95
CA TYR A 351 -8.95 -0.81 8.62
C TYR A 351 -9.13 0.29 9.67
N TYR A 352 -10.07 0.11 10.59
CA TYR A 352 -10.37 1.09 11.62
C TYR A 352 -9.55 0.86 12.89
N ILE A 353 -9.03 1.95 13.45
CA ILE A 353 -8.33 1.94 14.75
C ILE A 353 -9.35 1.92 15.90
N HIS A 354 -10.45 2.65 15.70
CA HIS A 354 -11.54 2.82 16.66
C HIS A 354 -12.87 2.70 15.93
N ALA A 355 -13.92 2.25 16.64
CA ALA A 355 -15.33 2.31 16.25
C ALA A 355 -15.59 2.14 14.73
N ALA A 356 -15.39 0.93 14.22
CA ALA A 356 -15.75 0.60 12.84
C ALA A 356 -17.26 0.75 12.62
N PRO A 357 -17.71 1.25 11.46
CA PRO A 357 -19.12 1.40 11.14
C PRO A 357 -19.83 0.07 10.84
N HIS A 358 -19.10 -1.04 10.74
CA HIS A 358 -19.56 -2.41 10.46
C HIS A 358 -20.33 -2.62 9.14
N ASN A 359 -20.25 -1.65 8.24
CA ASN A 359 -20.95 -1.68 6.95
C ASN A 359 -20.03 -1.33 5.76
N ARG A 360 -18.72 -1.49 5.92
CA ARG A 360 -17.74 -1.23 4.86
C ARG A 360 -17.08 -2.52 4.40
N ILE A 361 -16.92 -2.67 3.09
CA ILE A 361 -16.16 -3.76 2.48
C ILE A 361 -15.20 -3.20 1.43
N ARG A 362 -14.08 -3.91 1.22
CA ARG A 362 -13.15 -3.60 0.13
C ARG A 362 -13.21 -4.70 -0.92
N LEU A 363 -13.51 -4.32 -2.17
CA LEU A 363 -13.55 -5.21 -3.32
C LEU A 363 -12.39 -4.88 -4.26
N SER A 364 -11.36 -5.73 -4.29
CA SER A 364 -10.15 -5.55 -5.11
C SER A 364 -10.29 -6.21 -6.47
N LEU A 365 -9.96 -5.48 -7.54
CA LEU A 365 -9.92 -5.98 -8.90
C LEU A 365 -8.53 -6.52 -9.29
N ALA A 366 -7.49 -6.20 -8.48
CA ALA A 366 -6.11 -6.50 -8.82
C ALA A 366 -5.82 -7.98 -9.10
N PRO A 367 -6.32 -8.95 -8.29
CA PRO A 367 -6.03 -10.37 -8.49
C PRO A 367 -6.93 -11.04 -9.54
N VAL A 368 -8.07 -10.43 -9.87
CA VAL A 368 -9.17 -11.08 -10.57
C VAL A 368 -8.97 -11.01 -12.10
N LYS A 369 -9.23 -12.11 -12.78
CA LYS A 369 -9.31 -12.15 -14.24
C LYS A 369 -10.53 -11.36 -14.70
N GLU A 370 -10.38 -10.65 -15.82
CA GLU A 370 -11.45 -9.79 -16.35
C GLU A 370 -12.77 -10.55 -16.57
N ALA A 371 -12.69 -11.78 -17.06
CA ALA A 371 -13.87 -12.63 -17.27
C ALA A 371 -14.59 -13.01 -15.97
N ASP A 372 -13.87 -13.10 -14.86
CA ASP A 372 -14.40 -13.53 -13.56
C ASP A 372 -15.04 -12.37 -12.77
N ILE A 373 -14.73 -11.12 -13.11
CA ILE A 373 -15.26 -9.94 -12.41
C ILE A 373 -16.79 -9.90 -12.49
N ALA A 374 -17.36 -10.07 -13.69
CA ALA A 374 -18.80 -10.06 -13.89
C ALA A 374 -19.50 -11.24 -13.19
N VAL A 375 -18.85 -12.41 -13.17
CA VAL A 375 -19.36 -13.60 -12.48
C VAL A 375 -19.39 -13.36 -10.97
N GLY A 376 -18.29 -12.85 -10.41
CA GLY A 376 -18.20 -12.56 -8.97
C GLY A 376 -19.20 -11.49 -8.51
N ILE A 377 -19.36 -10.39 -9.26
CA ILE A 377 -20.36 -9.35 -8.93
C ILE A 377 -21.78 -9.90 -8.98
N LYS A 378 -22.11 -10.73 -9.96
CA LYS A 378 -23.43 -11.37 -10.05
C LYS A 378 -23.73 -12.31 -8.88
N ARG A 379 -22.77 -13.14 -8.47
CA ARG A 379 -22.91 -13.98 -7.27
C ARG A 379 -23.17 -13.15 -6.01
N LEU A 380 -22.45 -12.04 -5.86
CA LEU A 380 -22.67 -11.12 -4.73
C LEU A 380 -24.06 -10.48 -4.77
N ALA A 381 -24.60 -10.18 -5.96
CA ALA A 381 -25.92 -9.60 -6.11
C ALA A 381 -27.05 -10.56 -5.65
N GLU A 382 -26.82 -11.86 -5.68
CA GLU A 382 -27.76 -12.86 -5.17
C GLU A 382 -28.04 -12.68 -3.67
N LEU A 383 -27.04 -12.17 -2.89
CA LEU A 383 -27.19 -11.91 -1.46
C LEU A 383 -28.16 -10.79 -1.12
N VAL A 384 -28.46 -9.93 -2.07
CA VAL A 384 -29.33 -8.76 -1.87
C VAL A 384 -30.66 -8.87 -2.60
N SER A 385 -30.85 -9.97 -3.35
CA SER A 385 -32.08 -10.23 -4.10
C SER A 385 -33.09 -11.04 -3.28
N GLN A 386 -32.69 -11.51 -2.10
CA GLN A 386 -33.52 -12.19 -1.10
C GLN A 386 -34.02 -11.20 -0.07
#